data_8d7a676b74ea4b8697aadf0af853c35f
#
_entry.id   8d7a676b74ea4b8697aadf0af853c35f
#
_cell.length_a   1.000
_cell.length_b   1.000
_cell.length_c   1.000
_cell.angle_alpha   90.00
_cell.angle_beta   90.00
_cell.angle_gamma   90.00
#
_symmetry.space_group_name_H-M   'P 1'
#
loop_
_entity.id
_entity.type
_entity.pdbx_description
1 polymer ?
#
loop_
_entity_poly.entity_id
_entity_poly.type
_entity_poly.pdbx_seq_one_letter_code
_entity_poly.pdbx_strand_id
1 'polypeptide(L)'
;MVSYRSNGKLLLTGEYVVLKGAKALAIPCKKGQILNYQPNESHLLVWKSRDEFGNIWFETQFDINTFDAKSSTDMRLWNNLQKLLQASRGLNPHFLPQGGEVETILEFNRSWGLGSSSTLVSNLALWADVNPYLLLERSFGGSGYDIACAQAKSPITFIRDLYQPKIEPVQLSYPFLHNLFFVYLNQKKDSQEAVASFDLNRITPSVLDQIDQLTEKLIRCSNQKEFNSHLISHEKILGKLLNQQTVQEMYFSDFDGAIKSLGAWGGDFVLASGSKQSKAYFEKKGYKTLISFEEMIL
;
A
#
# COMPACT_ATOMS: atom_id res chain seq x y z
N MET A 1 27.68 -4.13 5.08
CA MET A 1 26.21 -4.14 5.22
C MET A 1 25.64 -3.05 4.33
N VAL A 2 24.62 -3.34 3.55
CA VAL A 2 23.83 -2.38 2.79
C VAL A 2 22.40 -2.36 3.32
N SER A 3 21.74 -1.20 3.25
CA SER A 3 20.39 -0.99 3.79
C SER A 3 19.52 -0.23 2.81
N TYR A 4 18.31 -0.68 2.62
CA TYR A 4 17.28 -0.06 1.79
C TYR A 4 16.03 0.16 2.62
N ARG A 5 15.30 1.24 2.35
CA ARG A 5 14.04 1.53 3.03
C ARG A 5 12.99 1.99 2.03
N SER A 6 11.81 1.44 2.16
CA SER A 6 10.62 1.80 1.37
C SER A 6 9.46 2.19 2.28
N ASN A 7 8.75 3.25 1.90
CA ASN A 7 7.60 3.74 2.65
C ASN A 7 6.38 2.84 2.45
N GLY A 8 5.56 2.70 3.47
CA GLY A 8 4.20 2.20 3.32
C GLY A 8 3.34 3.14 2.48
N LYS A 9 2.14 2.71 2.14
CA LYS A 9 1.25 3.42 1.22
C LYS A 9 -0.21 3.41 1.67
N LEU A 10 -0.92 4.45 1.30
CA LEU A 10 -2.38 4.49 1.26
C LEU A 10 -2.83 5.01 -0.10
N LEU A 11 -3.98 4.53 -0.58
CA LEU A 11 -4.63 5.06 -1.77
C LEU A 11 -5.85 5.85 -1.32
N LEU A 12 -5.83 7.17 -1.55
CA LEU A 12 -6.92 8.05 -1.12
C LEU A 12 -8.02 8.15 -2.17
N THR A 13 -7.65 8.09 -3.45
CA THR A 13 -8.62 8.05 -4.56
C THR A 13 -8.16 7.09 -5.64
N GLY A 14 -9.10 6.57 -6.42
CA GLY A 14 -8.80 5.77 -7.60
C GLY A 14 -8.71 4.26 -7.35
N GLU A 15 -9.17 3.75 -6.20
CA GLU A 15 -9.21 2.31 -5.92
C GLU A 15 -9.93 1.57 -7.05
N TYR A 16 -9.37 0.44 -7.49
CA TYR A 16 -9.81 -0.36 -8.64
C TYR A 16 -9.67 0.35 -10.00
N VAL A 17 -10.12 1.62 -10.12
CA VAL A 17 -10.12 2.33 -11.41
C VAL A 17 -8.73 2.77 -11.86
N VAL A 18 -7.77 2.87 -10.95
CA VAL A 18 -6.34 3.08 -11.27
C VAL A 18 -5.79 2.01 -12.21
N LEU A 19 -6.35 0.79 -12.19
CA LEU A 19 -5.98 -0.30 -13.09
C LEU A 19 -6.32 -0.01 -14.56
N LYS A 20 -7.28 0.88 -14.81
CA LYS A 20 -7.69 1.35 -16.14
C LYS A 20 -7.17 2.76 -16.45
N GLY A 21 -6.23 3.27 -15.66
CA GLY A 21 -5.55 4.53 -15.92
C GLY A 21 -6.22 5.77 -15.34
N ALA A 22 -7.18 5.63 -14.40
CA ALA A 22 -7.67 6.78 -13.64
C ALA A 22 -6.53 7.44 -12.87
N LYS A 23 -6.60 8.77 -12.73
CA LYS A 23 -5.72 9.53 -11.84
C LYS A 23 -6.03 9.18 -10.40
N ALA A 24 -5.08 8.58 -9.72
CA ALA A 24 -5.16 8.23 -8.31
C ALA A 24 -4.38 9.21 -7.43
N LEU A 25 -4.87 9.49 -6.23
CA LEU A 25 -4.11 10.16 -5.19
C LEU A 25 -3.58 9.12 -4.23
N ALA A 26 -2.27 8.92 -4.25
CA ALA A 26 -1.57 7.95 -3.45
C ALA A 26 -0.67 8.66 -2.44
N ILE A 27 -0.61 8.12 -1.22
CA ILE A 27 0.01 8.80 -0.09
C ILE A 27 1.05 7.87 0.56
N PRO A 28 2.34 8.25 0.56
CA PRO A 28 3.38 7.52 1.28
C PRO A 28 3.18 7.69 2.79
N CYS A 29 3.36 6.59 3.53
CA CYS A 29 3.27 6.58 4.98
C CYS A 29 4.65 6.83 5.61
N LYS A 30 4.67 7.44 6.81
CA LYS A 30 5.89 7.61 7.62
C LYS A 30 6.51 6.26 8.00
N LYS A 31 5.67 5.26 8.24
CA LYS A 31 6.10 3.89 8.52
C LYS A 31 6.31 3.13 7.21
N GLY A 32 7.32 2.27 7.18
CA GLY A 32 7.72 1.53 6.00
C GLY A 32 8.31 0.17 6.32
N GLN A 33 9.21 -0.28 5.45
CA GLN A 33 9.97 -1.51 5.63
C GLN A 33 11.44 -1.26 5.32
N ILE A 34 12.31 -1.77 6.17
CA ILE A 34 13.76 -1.77 5.99
C ILE A 34 14.18 -3.16 5.49
N LEU A 35 15.16 -3.20 4.60
CA LEU A 35 15.88 -4.40 4.19
C LEU A 35 17.37 -4.16 4.40
N ASN A 36 17.97 -4.98 5.24
CA ASN A 36 19.42 -5.01 5.50
C ASN A 36 20.02 -6.26 4.89
N TYR A 37 21.14 -6.14 4.20
CA TYR A 37 21.91 -7.27 3.68
C TYR A 37 23.35 -7.21 4.14
N GLN A 38 23.82 -8.30 4.73
CA GLN A 38 25.20 -8.53 5.15
C GLN A 38 25.76 -9.71 4.36
N PRO A 39 26.63 -9.47 3.34
CA PRO A 39 27.24 -10.55 2.58
C PRO A 39 28.26 -11.33 3.41
N ASN A 40 28.44 -12.60 3.03
CA ASN A 40 29.55 -13.45 3.48
C ASN A 40 30.06 -14.30 2.29
N GLU A 41 31.12 -15.09 2.50
CA GLU A 41 31.74 -15.92 1.44
C GLU A 41 30.95 -17.23 1.17
N SER A 42 29.82 -17.46 1.83
CA SER A 42 28.98 -18.64 1.65
C SER A 42 28.13 -18.52 0.38
N HIS A 43 27.63 -19.64 -0.13
CA HIS A 43 26.56 -19.72 -1.12
C HIS A 43 25.16 -19.87 -0.50
N LEU A 44 25.09 -19.89 0.84
CA LEU A 44 23.82 -19.92 1.57
C LEU A 44 23.42 -18.53 2.03
N LEU A 45 22.14 -18.23 1.92
CA LEU A 45 21.56 -16.99 2.43
C LEU A 45 20.50 -17.32 3.48
N VAL A 46 20.64 -16.67 4.65
CA VAL A 46 19.64 -16.69 5.72
C VAL A 46 18.78 -15.44 5.60
N TRP A 47 17.48 -15.62 5.49
CA TRP A 47 16.50 -14.54 5.41
C TRP A 47 15.62 -14.52 6.66
N LYS A 48 15.57 -13.39 7.35
CA LYS A 48 14.72 -13.16 8.53
C LYS A 48 13.81 -11.97 8.28
N SER A 49 12.52 -12.15 8.54
CA SER A 49 11.54 -11.05 8.49
C SER A 49 11.00 -10.78 9.88
N ARG A 50 11.11 -9.52 10.33
CA ARG A 50 10.66 -9.06 11.65
C ARG A 50 9.44 -8.17 11.56
N ASP A 51 8.61 -8.24 12.58
CA ASP A 51 7.51 -7.31 12.80
C ASP A 51 7.97 -6.01 13.46
N GLU A 52 7.04 -5.10 13.74
CA GLU A 52 7.26 -3.80 14.38
C GLU A 52 7.79 -3.87 15.82
N PHE A 53 7.76 -5.07 16.42
CA PHE A 53 8.27 -5.34 17.76
C PHE A 53 9.61 -6.08 17.75
N GLY A 54 10.13 -6.41 16.55
CA GLY A 54 11.38 -7.15 16.36
C GLY A 54 11.22 -8.67 16.39
N ASN A 55 10.00 -9.22 16.52
CA ASN A 55 9.79 -10.67 16.52
C ASN A 55 9.95 -11.22 15.10
N ILE A 56 10.63 -12.36 14.96
CA ILE A 56 10.72 -13.05 13.67
C ILE A 56 9.40 -13.74 13.38
N TRP A 57 8.77 -13.36 12.27
CA TRP A 57 7.52 -13.97 11.80
C TRP A 57 7.70 -14.85 10.56
N PHE A 58 8.87 -14.73 9.89
CA PHE A 58 9.25 -15.59 8.78
C PHE A 58 10.77 -15.74 8.76
N GLU A 59 11.25 -16.95 8.60
CA GLU A 59 12.68 -17.27 8.45
C GLU A 59 12.84 -18.36 7.41
N THR A 60 13.86 -18.23 6.57
CA THR A 60 14.24 -19.26 5.58
C THR A 60 15.75 -19.22 5.34
N GLN A 61 16.30 -20.38 4.98
CA GLN A 61 17.65 -20.51 4.47
C GLN A 61 17.61 -21.17 3.11
N PHE A 62 18.34 -20.65 2.16
CA PHE A 62 18.36 -21.17 0.79
C PHE A 62 19.73 -21.02 0.12
N ASP A 63 19.96 -21.83 -0.92
CA ASP A 63 21.11 -21.73 -1.79
C ASP A 63 20.89 -20.65 -2.83
N ILE A 64 21.81 -19.70 -2.94
CA ILE A 64 21.66 -18.57 -3.87
C ILE A 64 21.83 -18.96 -5.35
N ASN A 65 22.47 -20.08 -5.65
CA ASN A 65 22.69 -20.52 -7.03
C ASN A 65 21.42 -21.16 -7.62
N THR A 66 20.75 -22.00 -6.83
CA THR A 66 19.57 -22.76 -7.26
C THR A 66 18.26 -22.13 -6.79
N PHE A 67 18.29 -21.26 -5.78
CA PHE A 67 17.13 -20.79 -5.02
C PHE A 67 16.32 -21.94 -4.40
N ASP A 68 16.98 -23.03 -3.99
CA ASP A 68 16.32 -24.11 -3.26
C ASP A 68 16.39 -23.86 -1.76
N ALA A 69 15.24 -23.94 -1.10
CA ALA A 69 15.19 -23.83 0.36
C ALA A 69 15.89 -25.02 1.02
N LYS A 70 16.74 -24.73 2.00
CA LYS A 70 17.29 -25.71 2.94
C LYS A 70 16.41 -25.83 4.18
N SER A 71 15.78 -24.71 4.58
CA SER A 71 14.79 -24.65 5.64
C SER A 71 13.85 -23.48 5.42
N SER A 72 12.59 -23.58 5.87
CA SER A 72 11.65 -22.46 5.87
C SER A 72 10.58 -22.66 6.94
N THR A 73 10.21 -21.59 7.65
CA THR A 73 9.12 -21.60 8.62
C THR A 73 7.72 -21.57 7.96
N ASP A 74 7.64 -21.13 6.69
CA ASP A 74 6.41 -21.08 5.90
C ASP A 74 6.75 -21.23 4.40
N MET A 75 6.36 -22.35 3.80
CA MET A 75 6.63 -22.64 2.40
C MET A 75 5.85 -21.77 1.42
N ARG A 76 4.66 -21.26 1.79
CA ARG A 76 3.89 -20.34 0.95
C ARG A 76 4.61 -18.99 0.83
N LEU A 77 5.11 -18.49 1.95
CA LEU A 77 5.89 -17.25 1.98
C LEU A 77 7.22 -17.43 1.25
N TRP A 78 7.87 -18.59 1.44
CA TRP A 78 9.09 -18.93 0.69
C TRP A 78 8.85 -18.89 -0.81
N ASN A 79 7.82 -19.55 -1.33
CA ASN A 79 7.54 -19.60 -2.77
C ASN A 79 7.34 -18.19 -3.35
N ASN A 80 6.70 -17.29 -2.60
CA ASN A 80 6.55 -15.89 -3.01
C ASN A 80 7.90 -15.16 -3.04
N LEU A 81 8.73 -15.35 -2.02
CA LEU A 81 10.06 -14.76 -1.95
C LEU A 81 10.98 -15.33 -3.05
N GLN A 82 10.98 -16.65 -3.25
CA GLN A 82 11.75 -17.33 -4.29
C GLN A 82 11.42 -16.75 -5.67
N LYS A 83 10.12 -16.64 -6.00
CA LYS A 83 9.66 -16.05 -7.26
C LYS A 83 10.20 -14.62 -7.46
N LEU A 84 10.19 -13.82 -6.39
CA LEU A 84 10.67 -12.44 -6.42
C LEU A 84 12.20 -12.36 -6.63
N LEU A 85 12.96 -13.22 -5.94
CA LEU A 85 14.42 -13.31 -6.09
C LEU A 85 14.83 -13.81 -7.48
N GLN A 86 14.14 -14.82 -8.00
CA GLN A 86 14.35 -15.32 -9.36
C GLN A 86 14.03 -14.26 -10.42
N ALA A 87 12.93 -13.51 -10.25
CA ALA A 87 12.58 -12.39 -11.12
C ALA A 87 13.64 -11.29 -11.08
N SER A 88 14.16 -10.96 -9.88
CA SER A 88 15.25 -9.99 -9.71
C SER A 88 16.51 -10.43 -10.44
N ARG A 89 16.93 -11.68 -10.29
CA ARG A 89 18.09 -12.23 -11.01
C ARG A 89 17.86 -12.33 -12.51
N GLY A 90 16.64 -12.61 -12.95
CA GLY A 90 16.29 -12.63 -14.37
C GLY A 90 16.31 -11.23 -15.02
N LEU A 91 16.18 -10.16 -14.22
CA LEU A 91 16.33 -8.77 -14.66
C LEU A 91 17.79 -8.29 -14.56
N ASN A 92 18.51 -8.70 -13.53
CA ASN A 92 19.93 -8.42 -13.34
C ASN A 92 20.70 -9.71 -12.99
N PRO A 93 21.40 -10.35 -13.94
CA PRO A 93 22.14 -11.58 -13.71
C PRO A 93 23.26 -11.48 -12.65
N HIS A 94 23.72 -10.28 -12.35
CA HIS A 94 24.74 -10.02 -11.31
C HIS A 94 24.13 -9.84 -9.91
N PHE A 95 22.82 -9.88 -9.78
CA PHE A 95 22.15 -9.77 -8.49
C PHE A 95 22.47 -10.98 -7.59
N LEU A 96 22.80 -10.70 -6.32
CA LEU A 96 23.06 -11.66 -5.26
C LEU A 96 24.20 -12.63 -5.61
N PRO A 97 25.44 -12.13 -5.83
CA PRO A 97 26.58 -12.97 -6.21
C PRO A 97 27.15 -13.78 -5.04
N GLN A 98 26.80 -13.42 -3.80
CA GLN A 98 27.27 -14.04 -2.56
C GLN A 98 26.08 -14.30 -1.64
N GLY A 99 26.22 -15.31 -0.78
CA GLY A 99 25.28 -15.57 0.31
C GLY A 99 25.41 -14.54 1.42
N GLY A 100 24.89 -14.86 2.58
CA GLY A 100 24.91 -13.93 3.72
C GLY A 100 23.65 -13.95 4.54
N GLU A 101 23.37 -12.83 5.19
CA GLU A 101 22.15 -12.63 5.97
C GLU A 101 21.34 -11.45 5.44
N VAL A 102 20.05 -11.66 5.28
CA VAL A 102 19.07 -10.61 5.01
C VAL A 102 18.12 -10.50 6.18
N GLU A 103 17.91 -9.28 6.63
CA GLU A 103 16.89 -8.95 7.61
C GLU A 103 15.93 -7.93 7.05
N THR A 104 14.63 -8.25 7.03
CA THR A 104 13.58 -7.26 6.74
C THR A 104 12.83 -6.90 8.01
N ILE A 105 12.58 -5.60 8.23
CA ILE A 105 11.94 -5.08 9.43
C ILE A 105 10.75 -4.24 9.00
N LEU A 106 9.54 -4.62 9.41
CA LEU A 106 8.34 -3.81 9.25
C LEU A 106 8.26 -2.79 10.37
N GLU A 107 8.00 -1.54 10.03
CA GLU A 107 7.75 -0.47 10.99
C GLU A 107 6.25 -0.34 11.35
N PHE A 108 5.41 -1.21 10.79
CA PHE A 108 3.96 -1.23 10.97
C PHE A 108 3.42 -2.65 11.09
N ASN A 109 2.25 -2.80 11.70
CA ASN A 109 1.61 -4.09 11.85
C ASN A 109 1.24 -4.72 10.49
N ARG A 110 1.58 -5.97 10.29
CA ARG A 110 1.37 -6.72 9.04
C ARG A 110 -0.09 -6.75 8.56
N SER A 111 -1.05 -6.59 9.47
CA SER A 111 -2.47 -6.57 9.15
C SER A 111 -2.99 -5.21 8.71
N TRP A 112 -2.19 -4.16 8.74
CA TRP A 112 -2.62 -2.79 8.44
C TRP A 112 -2.81 -2.47 6.95
N GLY A 113 -2.50 -3.37 6.05
CA GLY A 113 -2.68 -3.13 4.60
C GLY A 113 -1.83 -2.01 4.01
N LEU A 114 -0.78 -1.58 4.73
CA LEU A 114 0.11 -0.49 4.30
C LEU A 114 1.15 -0.92 3.25
N GLY A 115 1.02 -2.12 2.67
CA GLY A 115 1.81 -2.54 1.53
C GLY A 115 3.13 -3.24 1.87
N SER A 116 3.14 -4.20 2.82
CA SER A 116 4.34 -4.99 3.15
C SER A 116 4.95 -5.72 1.95
N SER A 117 4.13 -6.19 1.01
CA SER A 117 4.63 -6.84 -0.22
C SER A 117 5.27 -5.84 -1.18
N SER A 118 4.62 -4.69 -1.41
CA SER A 118 5.14 -3.66 -2.33
C SER A 118 6.41 -2.98 -1.79
N THR A 119 6.50 -2.77 -0.48
CA THR A 119 7.74 -2.27 0.14
C THR A 119 8.88 -3.27 -0.01
N LEU A 120 8.60 -4.59 0.06
CA LEU A 120 9.59 -5.63 -0.20
C LEU A 120 10.03 -5.62 -1.68
N VAL A 121 9.09 -5.55 -2.63
CA VAL A 121 9.40 -5.45 -4.07
C VAL A 121 10.28 -4.22 -4.33
N SER A 122 9.93 -3.06 -3.76
CA SER A 122 10.69 -1.83 -3.94
C SER A 122 12.10 -1.93 -3.35
N ASN A 123 12.26 -2.48 -2.14
CA ASN A 123 13.58 -2.68 -1.54
C ASN A 123 14.44 -3.67 -2.34
N LEU A 124 13.83 -4.75 -2.83
CA LEU A 124 14.54 -5.72 -3.69
C LEU A 124 14.92 -5.12 -5.05
N ALA A 125 14.07 -4.29 -5.63
CA ALA A 125 14.40 -3.61 -6.88
C ALA A 125 15.58 -2.65 -6.72
N LEU A 126 15.63 -1.91 -5.60
CA LEU A 126 16.78 -1.06 -5.25
C LEU A 126 18.05 -1.90 -5.03
N TRP A 127 17.94 -3.02 -4.31
CA TRP A 127 19.08 -3.90 -4.06
C TRP A 127 19.57 -4.60 -5.32
N ALA A 128 18.66 -5.02 -6.19
CA ALA A 128 18.99 -5.69 -7.44
C ALA A 128 19.38 -4.74 -8.58
N ASP A 129 19.24 -3.42 -8.37
CA ASP A 129 19.42 -2.38 -9.40
C ASP A 129 18.58 -2.66 -10.67
N VAL A 130 17.27 -2.83 -10.47
CA VAL A 130 16.31 -3.13 -11.55
C VAL A 130 15.10 -2.20 -11.51
N ASN A 131 14.38 -2.10 -12.65
CA ASN A 131 13.13 -1.36 -12.69
C ASN A 131 12.07 -2.03 -11.79
N PRO A 132 11.55 -1.32 -10.74
CA PRO A 132 10.64 -1.90 -9.78
C PRO A 132 9.27 -2.28 -10.38
N TYR A 133 8.83 -1.62 -11.45
CA TYR A 133 7.56 -1.94 -12.13
C TYR A 133 7.70 -3.23 -12.95
N LEU A 134 8.84 -3.44 -13.59
CA LEU A 134 9.14 -4.72 -14.26
C LEU A 134 9.23 -5.86 -13.25
N LEU A 135 9.88 -5.62 -12.10
CA LEU A 135 9.95 -6.62 -11.04
C LEU A 135 8.57 -6.95 -10.47
N LEU A 136 7.73 -5.93 -10.23
CA LEU A 136 6.35 -6.11 -9.79
C LEU A 136 5.55 -6.96 -10.77
N GLU A 137 5.62 -6.67 -12.06
CA GLU A 137 4.90 -7.40 -13.10
C GLU A 137 5.33 -8.87 -13.19
N ARG A 138 6.64 -9.14 -13.12
CA ARG A 138 7.18 -10.51 -13.17
C ARG A 138 6.94 -11.31 -11.89
N SER A 139 6.49 -10.66 -10.81
CA SER A 139 6.27 -11.30 -9.51
C SER A 139 4.80 -11.31 -9.09
N PHE A 140 4.29 -10.21 -8.57
CA PHE A 140 2.98 -10.11 -7.92
C PHE A 140 1.92 -9.45 -8.80
N GLY A 141 2.32 -8.68 -9.81
CA GLY A 141 1.41 -7.85 -10.60
C GLY A 141 0.82 -6.69 -9.79
N GLY A 142 -0.19 -6.04 -10.35
CA GLY A 142 -0.89 -4.94 -9.70
C GLY A 142 -0.87 -3.64 -10.50
N SER A 143 -1.29 -2.55 -9.88
CA SER A 143 -1.35 -1.23 -10.54
C SER A 143 -0.02 -0.49 -10.54
N GLY A 144 0.82 -0.71 -9.53
CA GLY A 144 2.13 -0.07 -9.34
C GLY A 144 2.10 1.25 -8.55
N TYR A 145 0.94 1.77 -8.15
CA TYR A 145 0.88 3.00 -7.34
C TYR A 145 1.60 2.83 -5.99
N ASP A 146 1.56 1.65 -5.44
CA ASP A 146 2.21 1.26 -4.19
C ASP A 146 3.75 1.27 -4.33
N ILE A 147 4.27 0.86 -5.49
CA ILE A 147 5.68 0.99 -5.84
C ILE A 147 6.08 2.47 -5.95
N ALA A 148 5.22 3.31 -6.58
CA ALA A 148 5.46 4.74 -6.66
C ALA A 148 5.51 5.38 -5.26
N CYS A 149 4.60 5.02 -4.36
CA CYS A 149 4.60 5.48 -2.97
C CYS A 149 5.84 5.05 -2.19
N ALA A 150 6.35 3.85 -2.45
CA ALA A 150 7.46 3.28 -1.70
C ALA A 150 8.71 4.17 -1.69
N GLN A 151 8.93 4.95 -2.75
CA GLN A 151 10.07 5.87 -2.91
C GLN A 151 9.67 7.35 -2.91
N ALA A 152 8.38 7.67 -2.81
CA ALA A 152 7.90 9.04 -2.80
C ALA A 152 8.25 9.76 -1.49
N LYS A 153 8.53 11.06 -1.58
CA LYS A 153 8.85 11.93 -0.42
C LYS A 153 7.67 12.80 0.00
N SER A 154 6.55 12.72 -0.71
CA SER A 154 5.31 13.45 -0.46
C SER A 154 4.14 12.70 -1.12
N PRO A 155 2.89 13.05 -0.85
CA PRO A 155 1.75 12.58 -1.63
C PRO A 155 1.97 12.77 -3.14
N ILE A 156 1.43 11.85 -3.93
CA ILE A 156 1.60 11.83 -5.40
C ILE A 156 0.27 11.63 -6.09
N THR A 157 0.12 12.22 -7.28
CA THR A 157 -0.80 11.67 -8.27
C THR A 157 -0.11 10.57 -9.05
N PHE A 158 -0.89 9.56 -9.40
CA PHE A 158 -0.42 8.40 -10.13
C PHE A 158 -1.39 8.05 -11.26
N ILE A 159 -0.88 7.92 -12.48
CA ILE A 159 -1.62 7.38 -13.62
C ILE A 159 -0.81 6.19 -14.15
N ARG A 160 -1.46 5.04 -14.23
CA ARG A 160 -0.83 3.82 -14.68
C ARG A 160 -0.45 3.90 -16.15
N ASP A 161 0.84 3.68 -16.44
CA ASP A 161 1.39 3.48 -17.78
C ASP A 161 2.45 2.37 -17.70
N LEU A 162 2.01 1.12 -17.70
CA LEU A 162 2.85 -0.10 -17.62
C LEU A 162 4.15 0.08 -16.80
N TYR A 163 5.27 0.37 -17.47
CA TYR A 163 6.60 0.46 -16.84
C TYR A 163 7.08 1.89 -16.59
N GLN A 164 6.34 2.89 -17.06
CA GLN A 164 6.66 4.31 -16.94
C GLN A 164 5.42 5.11 -16.53
N PRO A 165 4.86 4.85 -15.34
CA PRO A 165 3.68 5.56 -14.89
C PRO A 165 3.95 7.07 -14.78
N LYS A 166 2.89 7.87 -14.98
CA LYS A 166 2.97 9.30 -14.71
C LYS A 166 2.81 9.55 -13.22
N ILE A 167 3.85 10.10 -12.61
CA ILE A 167 3.91 10.35 -11.17
C ILE A 167 4.23 11.82 -10.97
N GLU A 168 3.35 12.54 -10.28
CA GLU A 168 3.56 13.94 -9.96
C GLU A 168 3.44 14.15 -8.45
N PRO A 169 4.43 14.77 -7.78
CA PRO A 169 4.32 15.11 -6.37
C PRO A 169 3.24 16.16 -6.18
N VAL A 170 2.46 16.04 -5.11
CA VAL A 170 1.44 17.01 -4.74
C VAL A 170 1.60 17.44 -3.29
N GLN A 171 1.21 18.69 -3.01
CA GLN A 171 1.16 19.21 -1.66
C GLN A 171 -0.29 19.26 -1.19
N LEU A 172 -0.60 18.55 -0.11
CA LEU A 172 -1.90 18.58 0.54
C LEU A 172 -1.88 19.62 1.66
N SER A 173 -2.56 20.75 1.45
CA SER A 173 -2.58 21.87 2.40
C SER A 173 -4.00 22.06 2.94
N TYR A 174 -4.45 21.14 3.80
CA TYR A 174 -5.79 21.18 4.40
C TYR A 174 -5.77 21.94 5.74
N PRO A 175 -6.47 23.11 5.85
CA PRO A 175 -6.55 23.82 7.13
C PRO A 175 -7.21 23.01 8.26
N PHE A 176 -7.89 21.93 7.88
CA PHE A 176 -8.63 21.02 8.76
C PHE A 176 -7.93 19.66 8.97
N LEU A 177 -6.61 19.56 8.72
CA LEU A 177 -5.85 18.29 8.89
C LEU A 177 -6.08 17.64 10.26
N HIS A 178 -6.18 18.44 11.31
CA HIS A 178 -6.42 17.98 12.68
C HIS A 178 -7.77 17.25 12.88
N ASN A 179 -8.69 17.39 11.92
CA ASN A 179 -9.98 16.69 11.89
C ASN A 179 -9.96 15.41 11.03
N LEU A 180 -8.80 15.11 10.41
CA LEU A 180 -8.60 13.91 9.59
C LEU A 180 -7.82 12.87 10.38
N PHE A 181 -8.30 11.63 10.39
CA PHE A 181 -7.60 10.52 11.03
C PHE A 181 -7.97 9.19 10.38
N PHE A 182 -7.09 8.23 10.53
CA PHE A 182 -7.26 6.88 10.01
C PHE A 182 -7.77 5.97 11.12
N VAL A 183 -8.76 5.16 10.78
CA VAL A 183 -9.37 4.18 11.68
C VAL A 183 -9.12 2.79 11.13
N TYR A 184 -8.42 1.93 11.87
CA TYR A 184 -8.24 0.54 11.52
C TYR A 184 -9.50 -0.26 11.85
N LEU A 185 -10.07 -0.91 10.83
CA LEU A 185 -11.35 -1.63 10.94
C LEU A 185 -11.24 -3.00 11.64
N ASN A 186 -10.06 -3.37 12.15
CA ASN A 186 -9.78 -4.69 12.74
C ASN A 186 -10.03 -5.87 11.76
N GLN A 187 -10.05 -5.59 10.45
CA GLN A 187 -10.26 -6.57 9.39
C GLN A 187 -9.21 -6.36 8.31
N LYS A 188 -8.42 -7.39 8.06
CA LYS A 188 -7.51 -7.40 6.92
C LYS A 188 -8.25 -7.86 5.68
N LYS A 189 -8.07 -7.16 4.56
CA LYS A 189 -8.53 -7.58 3.22
C LYS A 189 -7.35 -7.92 2.34
N ASP A 190 -7.52 -8.98 1.54
CA ASP A 190 -6.56 -9.30 0.50
C ASP A 190 -6.84 -8.46 -0.75
N SER A 191 -5.96 -7.49 -1.00
CA SER A 191 -6.13 -6.58 -2.15
C SER A 191 -5.95 -7.29 -3.48
N GLN A 192 -5.16 -8.38 -3.55
CA GLN A 192 -4.99 -9.16 -4.78
C GLN A 192 -6.26 -9.92 -5.11
N GLU A 193 -6.86 -10.57 -4.11
CA GLU A 193 -8.14 -11.28 -4.27
C GLU A 193 -9.27 -10.32 -4.63
N ALA A 194 -9.35 -9.17 -3.97
CA ALA A 194 -10.35 -8.14 -4.23
C ALA A 194 -10.26 -7.60 -5.67
N VAL A 195 -9.05 -7.38 -6.17
CA VAL A 195 -8.82 -6.95 -7.56
C VAL A 195 -9.10 -8.07 -8.54
N ALA A 196 -8.68 -9.30 -8.26
CA ALA A 196 -8.88 -10.45 -9.15
C ALA A 196 -10.36 -10.80 -9.33
N SER A 197 -11.18 -10.57 -8.31
CA SER A 197 -12.64 -10.81 -8.35
C SER A 197 -13.43 -9.68 -9.01
N PHE A 198 -12.80 -8.55 -9.30
CA PHE A 198 -13.47 -7.39 -9.87
C PHE A 198 -13.44 -7.38 -11.39
N ASP A 199 -14.63 -7.24 -12.02
CA ASP A 199 -14.74 -7.11 -13.48
C ASP A 199 -14.34 -5.69 -13.95
N LEU A 200 -13.15 -5.56 -14.50
CA LEU A 200 -12.60 -4.30 -15.01
C LEU A 200 -13.41 -3.71 -16.20
N ASN A 201 -14.28 -4.49 -16.86
CA ASN A 201 -15.11 -3.99 -17.97
C ASN A 201 -16.26 -3.10 -17.47
N ARG A 202 -16.57 -3.12 -16.20
CA ARG A 202 -17.53 -2.21 -15.57
C ARG A 202 -17.05 -0.77 -15.49
N ILE A 203 -15.73 -0.55 -15.63
CA ILE A 203 -15.13 0.79 -15.61
C ILE A 203 -15.35 1.45 -16.96
N THR A 204 -16.23 2.44 -17.01
CA THR A 204 -16.51 3.22 -18.21
C THR A 204 -15.65 4.49 -18.26
N PRO A 205 -15.44 5.12 -19.43
CA PRO A 205 -14.76 6.41 -19.53
C PRO A 205 -15.36 7.49 -18.60
N SER A 206 -16.69 7.51 -18.47
CA SER A 206 -17.38 8.45 -17.56
C SER A 206 -17.01 8.24 -16.09
N VAL A 207 -16.79 6.99 -15.66
CA VAL A 207 -16.32 6.70 -14.28
C VAL A 207 -14.89 7.19 -14.09
N LEU A 208 -14.02 6.98 -15.08
CA LEU A 208 -12.64 7.49 -15.04
C LEU A 208 -12.63 9.02 -14.89
N ASP A 209 -13.36 9.73 -15.77
CA ASP A 209 -13.46 11.19 -15.74
C ASP A 209 -14.00 11.73 -14.40
N GLN A 210 -15.00 11.07 -13.83
CA GLN A 210 -15.57 11.47 -12.53
C GLN A 210 -14.55 11.30 -11.40
N ILE A 211 -13.81 10.20 -11.38
CA ILE A 211 -12.77 9.95 -10.35
C ILE A 211 -11.60 10.92 -10.52
N ASP A 212 -11.15 11.18 -11.75
CA ASP A 212 -10.08 12.13 -12.04
C ASP A 212 -10.45 13.54 -11.55
N GLN A 213 -11.67 13.99 -11.84
CA GLN A 213 -12.16 15.28 -11.37
C GLN A 213 -12.27 15.36 -9.84
N LEU A 214 -12.72 14.29 -9.18
CA LEU A 214 -12.79 14.23 -7.71
C LEU A 214 -11.39 14.22 -7.09
N THR A 215 -10.43 13.52 -7.70
CA THR A 215 -9.03 13.53 -7.28
C THR A 215 -8.45 14.94 -7.31
N GLU A 216 -8.65 15.69 -8.41
CA GLU A 216 -8.21 17.08 -8.52
C GLU A 216 -8.88 18.00 -7.51
N LYS A 217 -10.19 17.86 -7.30
CA LYS A 217 -10.94 18.64 -6.32
C LYS A 217 -10.46 18.37 -4.89
N LEU A 218 -10.20 17.10 -4.53
CA LEU A 218 -9.68 16.73 -3.22
C LEU A 218 -8.30 17.32 -2.98
N ILE A 219 -7.40 17.29 -3.95
CA ILE A 219 -6.05 17.87 -3.84
C ILE A 219 -6.12 19.37 -3.53
N ARG A 220 -7.02 20.10 -4.19
CA ARG A 220 -7.11 21.57 -4.09
C ARG A 220 -8.08 22.06 -3.02
N CYS A 221 -8.71 21.15 -2.28
CA CYS A 221 -9.76 21.52 -1.34
C CYS A 221 -9.21 22.28 -0.13
N SER A 222 -9.83 23.41 0.20
CA SER A 222 -9.47 24.21 1.39
C SER A 222 -10.60 24.26 2.44
N ASN A 223 -11.71 23.61 2.18
CA ASN A 223 -12.91 23.62 3.02
C ASN A 223 -13.30 22.18 3.38
N GLN A 224 -13.44 21.89 4.68
CA GLN A 224 -13.75 20.53 5.16
C GLN A 224 -15.11 20.02 4.68
N LYS A 225 -16.13 20.89 4.59
CA LYS A 225 -17.46 20.49 4.12
C LYS A 225 -17.43 20.04 2.66
N GLU A 226 -16.69 20.76 1.82
CA GLU A 226 -16.49 20.38 0.41
C GLU A 226 -15.68 19.11 0.31
N PHE A 227 -14.61 18.98 1.09
CA PHE A 227 -13.80 17.77 1.19
C PHE A 227 -14.65 16.54 1.53
N ASN A 228 -15.50 16.64 2.56
CA ASN A 228 -16.44 15.59 2.94
C ASN A 228 -17.39 15.23 1.79
N SER A 229 -17.93 16.22 1.10
CA SER A 229 -18.81 16.01 -0.06
C SER A 229 -18.10 15.25 -1.19
N HIS A 230 -16.84 15.58 -1.46
CA HIS A 230 -16.04 14.89 -2.48
C HIS A 230 -15.70 13.45 -2.08
N LEU A 231 -15.34 13.20 -0.80
CA LEU A 231 -15.13 11.84 -0.28
C LEU A 231 -16.39 10.98 -0.41
N ILE A 232 -17.55 11.51 0.01
CA ILE A 232 -18.84 10.81 -0.08
C ILE A 232 -19.21 10.53 -1.55
N SER A 233 -18.95 11.48 -2.45
CA SER A 233 -19.20 11.29 -3.88
C SER A 233 -18.31 10.19 -4.46
N HIS A 234 -17.02 10.17 -4.11
CA HIS A 234 -16.08 9.13 -4.52
C HIS A 234 -16.52 7.75 -4.01
N GLU A 235 -16.88 7.62 -2.73
CA GLU A 235 -17.37 6.37 -2.14
C GLU A 235 -18.63 5.87 -2.85
N LYS A 236 -19.59 6.76 -3.16
CA LYS A 236 -20.82 6.39 -3.88
C LYS A 236 -20.55 5.87 -5.29
N ILE A 237 -19.61 6.49 -6.01
CA ILE A 237 -19.21 6.02 -7.36
C ILE A 237 -18.61 4.62 -7.27
N LEU A 238 -17.66 4.41 -6.36
CA LEU A 238 -17.03 3.10 -6.18
C LEU A 238 -17.99 2.06 -5.62
N GLY A 239 -18.81 2.39 -4.63
CA GLY A 239 -19.84 1.49 -4.09
C GLY A 239 -20.80 1.00 -5.17
N LYS A 240 -21.25 1.91 -6.07
CA LYS A 240 -22.08 1.56 -7.23
C LYS A 240 -21.32 0.67 -8.22
N LEU A 241 -20.04 0.99 -8.48
CA LEU A 241 -19.19 0.22 -9.38
C LEU A 241 -18.97 -1.21 -8.86
N LEU A 242 -18.73 -1.35 -7.55
CA LEU A 242 -18.51 -2.63 -6.87
C LEU A 242 -19.82 -3.38 -6.55
N ASN A 243 -20.98 -2.72 -6.70
CA ASN A 243 -22.29 -3.21 -6.24
C ASN A 243 -22.28 -3.54 -4.74
N GLN A 244 -21.72 -2.63 -3.92
CA GLN A 244 -21.61 -2.75 -2.47
C GLN A 244 -22.01 -1.44 -1.80
N GLN A 245 -22.51 -1.53 -0.57
CA GLN A 245 -22.70 -0.36 0.28
C GLN A 245 -21.35 0.27 0.65
N THR A 246 -21.35 1.56 0.92
CA THR A 246 -20.18 2.25 1.46
C THR A 246 -19.91 1.79 2.90
N VAL A 247 -18.65 1.88 3.36
CA VAL A 247 -18.29 1.54 4.74
C VAL A 247 -19.05 2.41 5.74
N GLN A 248 -19.32 3.68 5.38
CA GLN A 248 -20.13 4.56 6.21
C GLN A 248 -21.56 4.03 6.36
N GLU A 249 -22.20 3.61 5.28
CA GLU A 249 -23.55 3.02 5.32
C GLU A 249 -23.59 1.72 6.13
N MET A 250 -22.58 0.85 6.00
CA MET A 250 -22.53 -0.44 6.65
C MET A 250 -22.28 -0.36 8.18
N TYR A 251 -21.36 0.50 8.60
CA TYR A 251 -20.85 0.45 9.99
C TYR A 251 -21.00 1.75 10.77
N PHE A 252 -21.18 2.88 10.09
CA PHE A 252 -21.06 4.22 10.67
C PHE A 252 -22.14 5.18 10.13
N SER A 253 -23.35 4.68 9.91
CA SER A 253 -24.47 5.47 9.34
C SER A 253 -24.86 6.67 10.21
N ASP A 254 -24.52 6.63 11.49
CA ASP A 254 -24.76 7.67 12.50
C ASP A 254 -23.53 8.60 12.73
N PHE A 255 -22.48 8.48 11.92
CA PHE A 255 -21.30 9.32 12.03
C PHE A 255 -21.53 10.70 11.41
N ASP A 256 -21.29 11.76 12.20
CA ASP A 256 -21.36 13.15 11.74
C ASP A 256 -20.02 13.55 11.06
N GLY A 257 -19.92 13.26 9.76
CA GLY A 257 -18.74 13.50 8.96
C GLY A 257 -18.70 12.64 7.70
N ALA A 258 -17.52 12.44 7.14
CA ALA A 258 -17.32 11.58 5.98
C ALA A 258 -16.35 10.45 6.30
N ILE A 259 -16.63 9.28 5.75
CA ILE A 259 -15.76 8.10 5.83
C ILE A 259 -15.41 7.65 4.42
N LYS A 260 -14.12 7.41 4.20
CA LYS A 260 -13.56 6.95 2.94
C LYS A 260 -12.85 5.63 3.15
N SER A 261 -13.24 4.60 2.43
CA SER A 261 -12.50 3.33 2.35
C SER A 261 -11.12 3.56 1.72
N LEU A 262 -10.11 2.83 2.17
CA LEU A 262 -8.76 2.91 1.64
C LEU A 262 -8.28 1.52 1.24
N GLY A 263 -7.84 1.38 -0.02
CA GLY A 263 -7.37 0.08 -0.55
C GLY A 263 -8.52 -0.87 -0.88
N ALA A 264 -8.49 -2.11 -0.39
CA ALA A 264 -9.55 -3.09 -0.62
C ALA A 264 -10.82 -2.73 0.17
N TRP A 265 -11.95 -2.69 -0.52
CA TRP A 265 -13.23 -2.23 0.00
C TRP A 265 -13.66 -2.93 1.30
N GLY A 266 -13.95 -2.15 2.33
CA GLY A 266 -14.46 -2.65 3.61
C GLY A 266 -13.44 -3.31 4.52
N GLY A 267 -12.15 -3.11 4.30
CA GLY A 267 -11.09 -3.63 5.17
C GLY A 267 -9.99 -2.63 5.45
N ASP A 268 -8.96 -3.09 6.16
CA ASP A 268 -7.79 -2.33 6.58
C ASP A 268 -8.15 -1.01 7.28
N PHE A 269 -7.82 0.13 6.68
CA PHE A 269 -8.12 1.46 7.19
C PHE A 269 -9.23 2.16 6.42
N VAL A 270 -9.91 3.05 7.13
CA VAL A 270 -10.70 4.13 6.53
C VAL A 270 -10.10 5.48 6.93
N LEU A 271 -10.25 6.48 6.08
CA LEU A 271 -10.06 7.88 6.45
C LEU A 271 -11.39 8.41 6.99
N ALA A 272 -11.37 8.95 8.20
CA ALA A 272 -12.49 9.67 8.78
C ALA A 272 -12.19 11.17 8.78
N SER A 273 -13.16 11.96 8.31
CA SER A 273 -13.15 13.42 8.37
C SER A 273 -14.33 13.87 9.25
N GLY A 274 -14.04 14.39 10.42
CA GLY A 274 -15.07 14.73 11.41
C GLY A 274 -14.72 15.97 12.23
N SER A 275 -14.79 15.86 13.54
CA SER A 275 -14.43 16.89 14.51
C SER A 275 -13.41 16.33 15.53
N LYS A 276 -12.94 17.17 16.44
CA LYS A 276 -12.07 16.71 17.55
C LYS A 276 -12.71 15.62 18.41
N GLN A 277 -14.04 15.60 18.52
CA GLN A 277 -14.80 14.62 19.30
C GLN A 277 -15.01 13.30 18.55
N SER A 278 -14.76 13.27 17.25
CA SER A 278 -15.04 12.10 16.40
C SER A 278 -14.21 10.86 16.78
N LYS A 279 -13.01 11.01 17.33
CA LYS A 279 -12.21 9.87 17.80
C LYS A 279 -12.95 9.08 18.88
N ALA A 280 -13.56 9.76 19.86
CA ALA A 280 -14.35 9.11 20.93
C ALA A 280 -15.55 8.30 20.42
N TYR A 281 -16.13 8.70 19.28
CA TYR A 281 -17.19 7.92 18.62
C TYR A 281 -16.68 6.55 18.18
N PHE A 282 -15.50 6.48 17.54
CA PHE A 282 -14.92 5.21 17.09
C PHE A 282 -14.45 4.35 18.26
N GLU A 283 -13.86 4.97 19.30
CA GLU A 283 -13.44 4.27 20.53
C GLU A 283 -14.62 3.59 21.22
N LYS A 284 -15.78 4.26 21.34
CA LYS A 284 -17.02 3.69 21.88
C LYS A 284 -17.53 2.51 21.05
N LYS A 285 -17.29 2.51 19.74
CA LYS A 285 -17.62 1.39 18.84
C LYS A 285 -16.57 0.26 18.83
N GLY A 286 -15.49 0.36 19.65
CA GLY A 286 -14.46 -0.67 19.81
C GLY A 286 -13.27 -0.57 18.86
N TYR A 287 -13.16 0.49 18.08
CA TYR A 287 -12.02 0.75 17.22
C TYR A 287 -10.93 1.49 18.00
N LYS A 288 -9.86 0.77 18.36
CA LYS A 288 -8.79 1.28 19.24
C LYS A 288 -7.62 1.91 18.49
N THR A 289 -7.40 1.52 17.23
CA THR A 289 -6.29 2.03 16.41
C THR A 289 -6.78 3.22 15.60
N LEU A 290 -6.53 4.42 16.13
CA LEU A 290 -6.87 5.71 15.56
C LEU A 290 -5.59 6.51 15.37
N ILE A 291 -5.19 6.78 14.13
CA ILE A 291 -3.92 7.44 13.80
C ILE A 291 -4.25 8.78 13.13
N SER A 292 -3.70 9.87 13.61
CA SER A 292 -3.92 11.18 12.96
C SER A 292 -3.33 11.21 11.55
N PHE A 293 -3.83 12.12 10.71
CA PHE A 293 -3.30 12.29 9.36
C PHE A 293 -1.81 12.61 9.39
N GLU A 294 -1.41 13.50 10.29
CA GLU A 294 -0.01 13.91 10.45
C GLU A 294 0.91 12.78 10.96
N GLU A 295 0.41 11.86 11.79
CA GLU A 295 1.20 10.72 12.28
C GLU A 295 1.37 9.64 11.20
N MET A 296 0.39 9.46 10.32
CA MET A 296 0.39 8.42 9.30
C MET A 296 1.21 8.82 8.07
N ILE A 297 1.07 10.07 7.62
CA ILE A 297 1.50 10.51 6.28
C ILE A 297 2.89 11.18 6.35
N LEU A 298 3.70 10.89 5.33
CA LEU A 298 5.05 11.44 5.16
C LEU A 298 5.01 12.91 4.73
#